data_05fa022ce7228ebeb03162825974e0e7
#
_entry.id   05fa022ce7228ebeb03162825974e0e7
#
_cell.length_a   1.000
_cell.length_b   1.000
_cell.length_c   1.000
_cell.angle_alpha   90.00
_cell.angle_beta   90.00
_cell.angle_gamma   90.00
#
_symmetry.space_group_name_H-M   'P 1'
#
loop_
_entity.id
_entity.type
_entity.pdbx_description
1 polymer ?
#
loop_
_entity_poly.entity_id
_entity_poly.type
_entity_poly.pdbx_seq_one_letter_code
_entity_poly.pdbx_strand_id
1 'polypeptide(L)'
;MAGQPFVIPTLYGRDGKKLYLHGSSASRMLRGLETGIRACVTITLVDGLVLARSAFDHSMNYRSVVAFGTARKIVDPEQKIQSLRVISEHLIAGRWKDVREPSKKELRATAVLAFSIEEASSKVRSGPVVDDECDYRFPVWAGVLPLEIKSRAPIPDDKLVEGVSLPDYVRFYDDRLNGRKDR
;
A
#
# COMPACT_ATOMS: atom_id res chain seq x y z
N MET A 1 20.37 15.48 0.22
CA MET A 1 20.35 14.35 1.18
C MET A 1 21.63 13.56 0.94
N ALA A 2 22.61 13.67 1.80
CA ALA A 2 23.96 13.13 1.60
C ALA A 2 23.97 11.59 1.68
N GLY A 3 23.46 10.90 0.66
CA GLY A 3 23.51 9.43 0.55
C GLY A 3 22.66 8.64 1.58
N GLN A 4 21.93 9.31 2.48
CA GLN A 4 21.11 8.63 3.49
C GLN A 4 19.81 8.09 2.87
N PRO A 5 19.57 6.77 2.87
CA PRO A 5 18.30 6.20 2.43
C PRO A 5 17.17 6.51 3.43
N PHE A 6 15.95 6.67 2.92
CA PHE A 6 14.74 6.83 3.72
C PHE A 6 13.70 5.81 3.28
N VAL A 7 13.01 5.23 4.25
CA VAL A 7 11.82 4.40 4.05
C VAL A 7 10.68 5.02 4.85
N ILE A 8 9.63 5.45 4.16
CA ILE A 8 8.50 6.15 4.78
C ILE A 8 7.21 5.53 4.25
N PRO A 9 6.29 5.08 5.12
CA PRO A 9 4.97 4.65 4.70
C PRO A 9 4.24 5.79 3.99
N THR A 10 3.64 5.51 2.84
CA THR A 10 2.88 6.49 2.09
C THR A 10 1.67 5.87 1.41
N LEU A 11 0.59 6.62 1.35
CA LEU A 11 -0.56 6.27 0.53
C LEU A 11 -0.22 6.53 -0.94
N TYR A 12 -0.67 5.65 -1.81
CA TYR A 12 -0.47 5.79 -3.26
C TYR A 12 -1.74 5.44 -4.04
N GLY A 13 -1.80 5.89 -5.27
CA GLY A 13 -2.74 5.40 -6.27
C GLY A 13 -1.97 4.83 -7.46
N ARG A 14 -2.50 3.77 -8.09
CA ARG A 14 -1.87 3.17 -9.27
C ARG A 14 -2.73 3.34 -10.51
N ASP A 15 -2.08 3.75 -11.59
CA ASP A 15 -2.64 3.72 -12.94
C ASP A 15 -1.60 3.18 -13.92
N GLY A 16 -1.83 1.97 -14.41
CA GLY A 16 -0.89 1.27 -15.28
C GLY A 16 0.49 1.11 -14.66
N LYS A 17 1.51 1.73 -15.30
CA LYS A 17 2.90 1.75 -14.84
C LYS A 17 3.26 3.00 -14.01
N LYS A 18 2.27 3.73 -13.52
CA LYS A 18 2.49 4.92 -12.68
C LYS A 18 1.92 4.72 -11.29
N LEU A 19 2.67 5.20 -10.30
CA LEU A 19 2.18 5.37 -8.93
C LEU A 19 2.09 6.87 -8.65
N TYR A 20 0.93 7.30 -8.18
CA TYR A 20 0.72 8.68 -7.74
C TYR A 20 0.94 8.77 -6.24
N LEU A 21 1.77 9.72 -5.84
CA LEU A 21 2.08 10.02 -4.44
C LEU A 21 1.66 11.45 -4.15
N HIS A 22 1.16 11.72 -2.94
CA HIS A 22 0.80 13.06 -2.54
C HIS A 22 1.23 13.37 -1.10
N GLY A 23 1.30 14.64 -0.78
CA GLY A 23 1.58 15.10 0.56
C GLY A 23 1.85 16.61 0.60
N SER A 24 2.30 17.09 1.75
CA SER A 24 2.66 18.50 1.91
C SER A 24 3.79 18.90 0.94
N SER A 25 3.67 20.05 0.31
CA SER A 25 4.73 20.64 -0.52
C SER A 25 6.03 20.91 0.29
N ALA A 26 5.96 20.89 1.63
CA ALA A 26 7.11 20.98 2.52
C ALA A 26 7.77 19.62 2.79
N SER A 27 7.18 18.49 2.36
CA SER A 27 7.72 17.15 2.60
C SER A 27 9.11 16.99 2.03
N ARG A 28 10.09 16.65 2.89
CA ARG A 28 11.47 16.39 2.48
C ARG A 28 11.58 15.22 1.50
N MET A 29 10.79 14.15 1.73
CA MET A 29 10.75 12.99 0.83
C MET A 29 10.27 13.40 -0.57
N LEU A 30 9.12 14.09 -0.67
CA LEU A 30 8.56 14.48 -1.96
C LEU A 30 9.47 15.46 -2.71
N ARG A 31 10.08 16.42 -2.01
CA ARG A 31 11.09 17.33 -2.58
C ARG A 31 12.33 16.59 -3.10
N GLY A 32 12.76 15.54 -2.41
CA GLY A 32 13.86 14.70 -2.89
C GLY A 32 13.46 13.93 -4.14
N LEU A 33 12.28 13.33 -4.14
CA LEU A 33 11.78 12.55 -5.29
C LEU A 33 11.56 13.41 -6.53
N GLU A 34 11.06 14.66 -6.38
CA GLU A 34 10.81 15.56 -7.53
C GLU A 34 12.08 15.96 -8.28
N THR A 35 13.27 15.79 -7.69
CA THR A 35 14.56 16.01 -8.39
C THR A 35 14.91 14.91 -9.38
N GLY A 36 14.11 13.86 -9.47
CA GLY A 36 14.33 12.75 -10.39
C GLY A 36 15.34 11.71 -9.89
N ILE A 37 15.64 11.67 -8.59
CA ILE A 37 16.47 10.61 -8.03
C ILE A 37 15.78 9.26 -8.19
N ARG A 38 16.55 8.20 -8.41
CA ARG A 38 16.02 6.83 -8.39
C ARG A 38 15.52 6.50 -6.99
N ALA A 39 14.36 5.89 -6.94
CA ALA A 39 13.74 5.44 -5.70
C ALA A 39 13.19 4.02 -5.85
N CYS A 40 12.97 3.39 -4.70
CA CYS A 40 12.37 2.08 -4.58
C CYS A 40 11.05 2.21 -3.84
N VAL A 41 9.99 1.62 -4.40
CA VAL A 41 8.69 1.45 -3.74
C VAL A 41 8.51 -0.03 -3.46
N THR A 42 8.29 -0.39 -2.19
CA THR A 42 8.06 -1.77 -1.77
C THR A 42 6.68 -1.90 -1.15
N ILE A 43 5.96 -2.93 -1.56
CA ILE A 43 4.66 -3.30 -0.98
C ILE A 43 4.76 -4.77 -0.58
N THR A 44 4.55 -5.06 0.71
CA THR A 44 4.64 -6.42 1.24
C THR A 44 3.42 -6.74 2.08
N LEU A 45 2.83 -7.89 1.81
CA LEU A 45 1.77 -8.51 2.61
C LEU A 45 2.34 -9.78 3.24
N VAL A 46 2.21 -9.91 4.55
CA VAL A 46 2.60 -11.13 5.27
C VAL A 46 1.35 -12.00 5.41
N ASP A 47 1.41 -13.21 4.87
CA ASP A 47 0.29 -14.14 4.81
C ASP A 47 0.37 -15.25 5.88
N GLY A 48 1.52 -15.40 6.57
CA GLY A 48 1.67 -16.35 7.67
C GLY A 48 3.10 -16.48 8.19
N LEU A 49 3.23 -16.95 9.42
CA LEU A 49 4.51 -17.32 10.02
C LEU A 49 4.73 -18.83 9.83
N VAL A 50 5.91 -19.22 9.41
CA VAL A 50 6.30 -20.60 9.19
C VAL A 50 7.24 -21.00 10.33
N LEU A 51 6.74 -21.80 11.27
CA LEU A 51 7.45 -22.22 12.46
C LEU A 51 7.96 -23.64 12.23
N ALA A 52 9.26 -23.77 12.12
CA ALA A 52 9.97 -25.02 11.88
C ALA A 52 10.43 -25.66 13.19
N ARG A 53 10.96 -26.88 13.12
CA ARG A 53 11.57 -27.57 14.25
C ARG A 53 12.98 -27.06 14.54
N SER A 54 13.67 -26.57 13.50
CA SER A 54 14.94 -25.87 13.60
C SER A 54 14.72 -24.36 13.61
N ALA A 55 15.45 -23.63 14.44
CA ALA A 55 15.45 -22.16 14.41
C ALA A 55 15.95 -21.59 13.09
N PHE A 56 16.77 -22.33 12.36
CA PHE A 56 17.31 -21.97 11.06
C PHE A 56 16.23 -21.96 9.97
N ASP A 57 15.25 -22.87 10.04
CA ASP A 57 14.23 -23.08 9.01
C ASP A 57 12.95 -22.25 9.23
N HIS A 58 12.92 -21.46 10.30
CA HIS A 58 11.84 -20.50 10.49
C HIS A 58 11.75 -19.54 9.32
N SER A 59 10.52 -19.24 8.89
CA SER A 59 10.29 -18.39 7.72
C SER A 59 8.92 -17.68 7.82
N MET A 60 8.50 -17.01 6.74
CA MET A 60 7.15 -16.47 6.61
C MET A 60 6.62 -16.68 5.19
N ASN A 61 5.32 -16.84 5.06
CA ASN A 61 4.61 -16.77 3.79
C ASN A 61 4.26 -15.31 3.52
N TYR A 62 4.52 -14.82 2.31
CA TYR A 62 4.34 -13.42 1.94
C TYR A 62 4.23 -13.23 0.44
N ARG A 63 3.67 -12.09 0.08
CA ARG A 63 3.65 -11.54 -1.28
C ARG A 63 4.31 -10.17 -1.24
N SER A 64 5.36 -9.97 -2.01
CA SER A 64 6.08 -8.70 -2.05
C SER A 64 6.30 -8.26 -3.49
N VAL A 65 6.17 -6.96 -3.72
CA VAL A 65 6.54 -6.30 -4.96
C VAL A 65 7.53 -5.20 -4.63
N VAL A 66 8.59 -5.14 -5.42
CA VAL A 66 9.58 -4.08 -5.38
C VAL A 66 9.59 -3.41 -6.75
N ALA A 67 9.38 -2.10 -6.79
CA ALA A 67 9.37 -1.31 -8.00
C ALA A 67 10.44 -0.22 -7.92
N PHE A 68 11.28 -0.11 -8.96
CA PHE A 68 12.30 0.93 -9.11
C PHE A 68 11.86 1.91 -10.18
N GLY A 69 12.21 3.16 -9.99
CA GLY A 69 11.91 4.21 -10.95
C GLY A 69 12.23 5.60 -10.44
N THR A 70 11.70 6.58 -11.15
CA THR A 70 11.87 8.00 -10.86
C THR A 70 10.51 8.68 -10.74
N ALA A 71 10.44 9.77 -9.98
CA ALA A 71 9.21 10.54 -9.83
C ALA A 71 9.35 11.92 -10.48
N ARG A 72 8.25 12.43 -10.99
CA ARG A 72 8.12 13.80 -11.51
C ARG A 72 6.94 14.50 -10.88
N LYS A 73 7.14 15.78 -10.57
CA LYS A 73 6.07 16.62 -10.02
C LYS A 73 5.00 16.90 -11.07
N ILE A 74 3.76 16.78 -10.67
CA ILE A 74 2.60 17.20 -11.45
C ILE A 74 2.31 18.65 -11.07
N VAL A 75 2.41 19.55 -12.03
CA VAL A 75 2.19 20.99 -11.83
C VAL A 75 0.82 21.45 -12.30
N ASP A 76 0.29 20.81 -13.34
CA ASP A 76 -1.01 21.13 -13.90
C ASP A 76 -2.14 20.82 -12.91
N PRO A 77 -3.06 21.79 -12.62
CA PRO A 77 -4.10 21.60 -11.62
C PRO A 77 -5.08 20.47 -11.96
N GLU A 78 -5.43 20.29 -13.21
CA GLU A 78 -6.39 19.26 -13.64
C GLU A 78 -5.76 17.86 -13.49
N GLN A 79 -4.49 17.72 -13.90
CA GLN A 79 -3.75 16.48 -13.70
C GLN A 79 -3.55 16.15 -12.21
N LYS A 80 -3.37 17.19 -11.34
CA LYS A 80 -3.35 16.98 -9.88
C LYS A 80 -4.67 16.41 -9.38
N ILE A 81 -5.80 16.98 -9.80
CA ILE A 81 -7.13 16.51 -9.42
C ILE A 81 -7.32 15.05 -9.86
N GLN A 82 -6.99 14.72 -11.12
CA GLN A 82 -7.09 13.35 -11.62
C GLN A 82 -6.20 12.38 -10.83
N SER A 83 -4.99 12.79 -10.50
CA SER A 83 -4.08 11.95 -9.69
C SER A 83 -4.60 11.72 -8.27
N LEU A 84 -5.17 12.75 -7.65
CA LEU A 84 -5.82 12.62 -6.32
C LEU A 84 -7.06 11.73 -6.38
N ARG A 85 -7.82 11.79 -7.49
CA ARG A 85 -8.91 10.86 -7.74
C ARG A 85 -8.41 9.41 -7.81
N VAL A 86 -7.34 9.14 -8.57
CA VAL A 86 -6.73 7.81 -8.67
C VAL A 86 -6.30 7.31 -7.29
N ILE A 87 -5.69 8.16 -6.45
CA ILE A 87 -5.30 7.80 -5.08
C ILE A 87 -6.54 7.47 -4.23
N SER A 88 -7.57 8.30 -4.29
CA SER A 88 -8.81 8.09 -3.52
C SER A 88 -9.52 6.79 -3.93
N GLU A 89 -9.67 6.55 -5.23
CA GLU A 89 -10.30 5.34 -5.76
C GLU A 89 -9.46 4.08 -5.53
N HIS A 90 -8.13 4.21 -5.43
CA HIS A 90 -7.25 3.10 -5.06
C HIS A 90 -7.38 2.74 -3.58
N LEU A 91 -7.53 3.74 -2.71
CA LEU A 91 -7.75 3.55 -1.28
C LEU A 91 -9.09 2.84 -1.04
N ILE A 92 -10.16 3.40 -1.61
CA ILE A 92 -11.50 2.82 -1.52
C ILE A 92 -12.35 3.26 -2.72
N ALA A 93 -12.68 2.30 -3.58
CA ALA A 93 -13.40 2.54 -4.81
C ALA A 93 -14.81 3.08 -4.56
N GLY A 94 -15.18 4.16 -5.23
CA GLY A 94 -16.45 4.86 -5.11
C GLY A 94 -16.43 6.07 -4.19
N ARG A 95 -15.33 6.30 -3.44
CA ARG A 95 -15.26 7.40 -2.48
C ARG A 95 -15.19 8.77 -3.14
N TRP A 96 -14.53 8.90 -4.29
CA TRP A 96 -14.29 10.20 -4.92
C TRP A 96 -15.55 10.99 -5.21
N LYS A 97 -16.63 10.33 -5.60
CA LYS A 97 -17.90 10.98 -5.92
C LYS A 97 -18.68 11.50 -4.71
N ASP A 98 -18.34 11.04 -3.50
CA ASP A 98 -18.99 11.43 -2.26
C ASP A 98 -18.25 12.55 -1.53
N VAL A 99 -17.07 12.92 -2.00
CA VAL A 99 -16.26 13.99 -1.40
C VAL A 99 -16.21 15.21 -2.30
N ARG A 100 -16.09 16.39 -1.71
CA ARG A 100 -15.85 17.60 -2.49
C ARG A 100 -14.47 17.56 -3.15
N GLU A 101 -14.35 18.19 -4.29
CA GLU A 101 -13.05 18.38 -4.92
C GLU A 101 -12.14 19.31 -4.09
N PRO A 102 -10.82 19.16 -4.24
CA PRO A 102 -9.86 20.04 -3.60
C PRO A 102 -9.99 21.49 -4.06
N SER A 103 -9.96 22.41 -3.14
CA SER A 103 -9.93 23.85 -3.44
C SER A 103 -8.59 24.27 -4.07
N LYS A 104 -8.56 25.41 -4.74
CA LYS A 104 -7.34 26.01 -5.29
C LYS A 104 -6.23 26.18 -4.23
N LYS A 105 -6.59 26.49 -2.97
CA LYS A 105 -5.66 26.62 -1.86
C LYS A 105 -5.05 25.28 -1.47
N GLU A 106 -5.86 24.24 -1.39
CA GLU A 106 -5.40 22.86 -1.07
C GLU A 106 -4.51 22.31 -2.17
N LEU A 107 -4.87 22.50 -3.45
CA LEU A 107 -4.03 22.09 -4.58
C LEU A 107 -2.65 22.79 -4.58
N ARG A 108 -2.58 24.08 -4.19
CA ARG A 108 -1.28 24.78 -4.07
C ARG A 108 -0.44 24.24 -2.92
N ALA A 109 -1.06 23.88 -1.79
CA ALA A 109 -0.36 23.35 -0.62
C ALA A 109 0.09 21.89 -0.78
N THR A 110 -0.48 21.16 -1.77
CA THR A 110 -0.23 19.74 -1.99
C THR A 110 0.77 19.52 -3.12
N ALA A 111 1.85 18.80 -2.83
CA ALA A 111 2.72 18.21 -3.85
C ALA A 111 2.08 16.88 -4.31
N VAL A 112 1.97 16.71 -5.63
CA VAL A 112 1.56 15.45 -6.26
C VAL A 112 2.68 15.03 -7.21
N LEU A 113 3.13 13.79 -7.08
CA LEU A 113 4.18 13.20 -7.90
C LEU A 113 3.64 12.00 -8.67
N ALA A 114 4.08 11.86 -9.92
CA ALA A 114 3.93 10.63 -10.69
C ALA A 114 5.27 9.88 -10.66
N PHE A 115 5.29 8.74 -9.98
CA PHE A 115 6.41 7.80 -9.99
C PHE A 115 6.22 6.83 -11.15
N SER A 116 7.17 6.80 -12.07
CA SER A 116 7.18 5.86 -13.21
C SER A 116 7.85 4.57 -12.78
N ILE A 117 7.16 3.45 -12.92
CA ILE A 117 7.73 2.11 -12.70
C ILE A 117 8.59 1.76 -13.92
N GLU A 118 9.89 1.77 -13.76
CA GLU A 118 10.88 1.42 -14.80
C GLU A 118 11.21 -0.07 -14.75
N GLU A 119 11.39 -0.59 -13.53
CA GLU A 119 11.66 -1.99 -13.27
C GLU A 119 10.79 -2.45 -12.09
N ALA A 120 10.34 -3.69 -12.13
CA ALA A 120 9.62 -4.28 -10.99
C ALA A 120 9.90 -5.78 -10.90
N SER A 121 9.95 -6.28 -9.68
CA SER A 121 10.02 -7.69 -9.38
C SER A 121 9.00 -8.07 -8.31
N SER A 122 8.54 -9.30 -8.35
CA SER A 122 7.68 -9.85 -7.29
C SER A 122 8.36 -11.07 -6.68
N LYS A 123 8.17 -11.22 -5.37
CA LYS A 123 8.59 -12.40 -4.63
C LYS A 123 7.42 -12.92 -3.82
N VAL A 124 7.07 -14.17 -4.05
CA VAL A 124 5.99 -14.86 -3.35
C VAL A 124 6.57 -16.11 -2.69
N ARG A 125 6.31 -16.27 -1.42
CA ARG A 125 6.52 -17.53 -0.71
C ARG A 125 5.18 -17.95 -0.13
N SER A 126 4.80 -19.19 -0.44
CA SER A 126 3.63 -19.86 0.12
C SER A 126 4.01 -21.33 0.31
N GLY A 127 3.53 -21.95 1.35
CA GLY A 127 3.75 -23.36 1.56
C GLY A 127 3.98 -23.74 3.02
N PRO A 128 4.15 -25.03 3.26
CA PRO A 128 4.37 -25.58 4.60
C PRO A 128 5.78 -25.31 5.13
N VAL A 129 6.03 -25.84 6.30
CA VAL A 129 7.37 -26.03 6.86
C VAL A 129 8.13 -27.04 6.00
N VAL A 130 9.42 -26.78 5.84
CA VAL A 130 10.38 -27.73 5.30
C VAL A 130 11.51 -27.79 6.34
N ASP A 131 11.67 -28.93 6.99
CA ASP A 131 12.73 -29.21 7.94
C ASP A 131 13.69 -30.27 7.34
N ASP A 132 14.89 -30.37 7.87
CA ASP A 132 15.79 -31.49 7.57
C ASP A 132 15.23 -32.81 8.13
N GLU A 133 15.54 -33.93 7.46
CA GLU A 133 15.02 -35.26 7.83
C GLU A 133 15.26 -35.64 9.30
N CYS A 134 16.42 -35.24 9.86
CA CYS A 134 16.74 -35.51 11.26
C CYS A 134 15.84 -34.72 12.23
N ASP A 135 15.35 -33.56 11.83
CA ASP A 135 14.58 -32.66 12.70
C ASP A 135 13.11 -33.10 12.86
N TYR A 136 12.57 -33.89 11.94
CA TYR A 136 11.21 -34.43 12.08
C TYR A 136 11.01 -35.29 13.33
N ARG A 137 12.07 -35.71 14.01
CA ARG A 137 12.03 -36.48 15.26
C ARG A 137 11.89 -35.61 16.50
N PHE A 138 12.10 -34.30 16.41
CA PHE A 138 11.98 -33.40 17.54
C PHE A 138 10.50 -33.24 17.95
N PRO A 139 10.16 -33.46 19.24
CA PRO A 139 8.79 -33.39 19.74
C PRO A 139 8.36 -31.94 20.01
N VAL A 140 8.50 -31.09 18.99
CA VAL A 140 8.09 -29.69 19.01
C VAL A 140 7.08 -29.43 17.90
N TRP A 141 6.07 -28.63 18.21
CA TRP A 141 5.08 -28.26 17.21
C TRP A 141 5.74 -27.47 16.08
N ALA A 142 5.43 -27.82 14.84
CA ALA A 142 5.87 -27.10 13.64
C ALA A 142 4.69 -26.96 12.67
N GLY A 143 4.61 -25.85 11.99
CA GLY A 143 3.50 -25.58 11.08
C GLY A 143 3.46 -24.12 10.62
N VAL A 144 2.37 -23.76 9.97
CA VAL A 144 2.11 -22.38 9.52
C VAL A 144 1.04 -21.77 10.44
N LEU A 145 1.33 -20.59 10.98
CA LEU A 145 0.35 -19.72 11.60
C LEU A 145 -0.13 -18.71 10.55
N PRO A 146 -1.32 -18.89 9.95
CA PRO A 146 -1.84 -17.95 8.96
C PRO A 146 -2.09 -16.58 9.58
N LEU A 147 -1.81 -15.53 8.82
CA LEU A 147 -2.09 -14.15 9.18
C LEU A 147 -3.03 -13.53 8.14
N GLU A 148 -4.00 -12.78 8.62
CA GLU A 148 -4.99 -12.11 7.79
C GLU A 148 -5.24 -10.69 8.32
N ILE A 149 -5.31 -9.72 7.40
CA ILE A 149 -5.74 -8.36 7.72
C ILE A 149 -7.23 -8.28 7.42
N LYS A 150 -8.02 -7.95 8.45
CA LYS A 150 -9.47 -7.74 8.35
C LYS A 150 -9.84 -6.35 8.83
N SER A 151 -10.82 -5.73 8.16
CA SER A 151 -11.45 -4.52 8.69
C SER A 151 -12.26 -4.85 9.95
N ARG A 152 -12.35 -3.89 10.85
CA ARG A 152 -13.26 -3.94 12.00
C ARG A 152 -14.49 -3.10 11.71
N ALA A 153 -15.45 -3.10 12.62
CA ALA A 153 -16.60 -2.21 12.54
C ALA A 153 -16.14 -0.76 12.36
N PRO A 154 -16.65 -0.05 11.34
CA PRO A 154 -16.31 1.34 11.12
C PRO A 154 -16.68 2.21 12.33
N ILE A 155 -15.83 3.14 12.68
CA ILE A 155 -16.04 4.10 13.75
C ILE A 155 -16.40 5.44 13.10
N PRO A 156 -17.61 5.98 13.29
CA PRO A 156 -17.98 7.27 12.74
C PRO A 156 -17.19 8.41 13.40
N ASP A 157 -16.99 9.50 12.66
CA ASP A 157 -16.44 10.74 13.22
C ASP A 157 -17.48 11.37 14.19
N ASP A 158 -17.02 11.88 15.32
CA ASP A 158 -17.89 12.51 16.34
C ASP A 158 -18.63 13.76 15.83
N LYS A 159 -18.14 14.34 14.73
CA LYS A 159 -18.73 15.50 14.05
C LYS A 159 -19.52 15.11 12.80
N LEU A 160 -19.83 13.82 12.64
CA LEU A 160 -20.64 13.39 11.51
C LEU A 160 -22.01 14.06 11.59
N VAL A 161 -22.45 14.63 10.47
CA VAL A 161 -23.78 15.25 10.38
C VAL A 161 -24.85 14.20 10.60
N GLU A 162 -25.87 14.55 11.40
CA GLU A 162 -27.00 13.67 11.68
C GLU A 162 -27.70 13.21 10.39
N GLY A 163 -28.08 11.95 10.33
CA GLY A 163 -28.75 11.35 9.17
C GLY A 163 -27.79 10.86 8.06
N VAL A 164 -26.49 11.08 8.17
CA VAL A 164 -25.53 10.52 7.21
C VAL A 164 -25.32 9.04 7.48
N SER A 165 -25.71 8.19 6.53
CA SER A 165 -25.58 6.75 6.64
C SER A 165 -24.18 6.25 6.23
N LEU A 166 -23.80 5.09 6.77
CA LEU A 166 -22.58 4.39 6.35
C LEU A 166 -22.70 3.95 4.89
N PRO A 167 -21.81 4.38 3.98
CA PRO A 167 -21.89 4.02 2.58
C PRO A 167 -21.48 2.56 2.36
N ASP A 168 -22.04 1.94 1.31
CA ASP A 168 -21.86 0.53 1.01
C ASP A 168 -20.40 0.16 0.71
N TYR A 169 -19.62 1.05 0.11
CA TYR A 169 -18.20 0.79 -0.13
C TYR A 169 -17.36 0.69 1.15
N VAL A 170 -17.84 1.23 2.28
CA VAL A 170 -17.23 1.04 3.61
C VAL A 170 -17.82 -0.20 4.27
N ARG A 171 -19.16 -0.37 4.20
CA ARG A 171 -19.88 -1.50 4.81
C ARG A 171 -19.38 -2.84 4.30
N PHE A 172 -19.14 -2.96 2.99
CA PHE A 172 -18.70 -4.18 2.31
C PHE A 172 -17.24 -4.13 1.86
N TYR A 173 -16.39 -3.48 2.66
CA TYR A 173 -14.98 -3.28 2.30
C TYR A 173 -14.23 -4.59 2.11
N ASP A 174 -14.36 -5.55 3.05
CA ASP A 174 -13.68 -6.84 2.99
C ASP A 174 -14.18 -7.72 1.84
N ASP A 175 -15.47 -7.68 1.54
CA ASP A 175 -16.06 -8.43 0.42
C ASP A 175 -15.47 -7.99 -0.92
N ARG A 176 -15.24 -6.68 -1.07
CA ARG A 176 -14.59 -6.13 -2.27
C ARG A 176 -13.11 -6.51 -2.37
N LEU A 177 -12.40 -6.61 -1.26
CA LEU A 177 -11.02 -7.09 -1.25
C LEU A 177 -10.95 -8.57 -1.62
N ASN A 178 -11.86 -9.39 -1.10
CA ASN A 178 -11.93 -10.82 -1.36
C ASN A 178 -12.42 -11.13 -2.79
N GLY A 179 -13.37 -10.36 -3.34
CA GLY A 179 -13.86 -10.50 -4.72
C GLY A 179 -12.85 -10.09 -5.80
N ARG A 180 -11.72 -9.47 -5.43
CA ARG A 180 -10.59 -9.21 -6.35
C ARG A 180 -9.67 -10.41 -6.54
N LYS A 181 -9.93 -11.56 -5.87
CA LYS A 181 -9.14 -12.79 -6.06
C LYS A 181 -9.40 -13.49 -7.39
N ASP A 182 -10.46 -13.11 -8.12
CA ASP A 182 -10.90 -13.77 -9.35
C ASP A 182 -10.79 -12.92 -10.64
N ARG A 183 -9.83 -11.94 -10.67
CA ARG A 183 -9.57 -11.18 -11.89
C ARG A 183 -8.09 -11.10 -12.23
#